data_14a14796dd1a7a29dbd4096e679a7934
#
_entry.id   14a14796dd1a7a29dbd4096e679a7934
#
_cell.length_a   1.000
_cell.length_b   1.000
_cell.length_c   1.000
_cell.angle_alpha   90.00
_cell.angle_beta   90.00
_cell.angle_gamma   90.00
#
_symmetry.space_group_name_H-M   'P 1'
#
loop_
_entity.id
_entity.type
_entity.pdbx_description
1 polymer ?
#
loop_
_entity_poly.entity_id
_entity_poly.type
_entity_poly.pdbx_seq_one_letter_code
_entity_poly.pdbx_strand_id
1 'polypeptide(L)'
;MATMHGLFDLKPGIEVGAYREAFEAFCRHLKEQGYVTRWSFMRRSPHPGYDRNPPETAYYVSVDFPDRAIAEACYRYVAADEEPLRTLHRTMNRKVVPTTTRFFLFEPA
;
A
#
# COMPACT_ATOMS: atom_id res chain seq x y z
N MET A 1 14.79 7.90 -5.32
CA MET A 1 13.54 7.11 -5.19
C MET A 1 13.15 7.01 -3.73
N ALA A 2 11.89 7.08 -3.43
CA ALA A 2 11.35 6.79 -2.10
C ALA A 2 10.31 5.68 -2.23
N THR A 3 10.28 4.75 -1.27
CA THR A 3 9.35 3.61 -1.30
C THR A 3 8.57 3.55 0.00
N MET A 4 7.25 3.57 -0.11
CA MET A 4 6.36 3.31 1.02
C MET A 4 6.14 1.80 1.12
N HIS A 5 6.29 1.27 2.32
CA HIS A 5 6.03 -0.14 2.64
C HIS A 5 4.83 -0.22 3.58
N GLY A 6 3.93 -1.14 3.32
CA GLY A 6 2.76 -1.35 4.16
C GLY A 6 2.63 -2.80 4.56
N LEU A 7 2.36 -3.04 5.85
CA LEU A 7 2.05 -4.37 6.40
C LEU A 7 0.64 -4.34 6.95
N PHE A 8 -0.16 -5.38 6.67
CA PHE A 8 -1.56 -5.41 7.12
C PHE A 8 -2.17 -6.80 6.96
N ASP A 9 -3.35 -6.98 7.54
CA ASP A 9 -4.22 -8.12 7.30
C ASP A 9 -5.50 -7.69 6.60
N LEU A 10 -6.08 -8.59 5.83
CA LEU A 10 -7.40 -8.39 5.23
C LEU A 10 -8.49 -8.82 6.21
N LYS A 11 -9.63 -8.13 6.16
CA LYS A 11 -10.79 -8.52 6.95
C LYS A 11 -11.27 -9.92 6.56
N PRO A 12 -11.84 -10.68 7.51
CA PRO A 12 -12.39 -12.01 7.20
C PRO A 12 -13.39 -11.94 6.03
N GLY A 13 -13.30 -12.91 5.13
CA GLY A 13 -14.18 -13.01 3.98
C GLY A 13 -13.78 -12.17 2.77
N ILE A 14 -12.75 -11.34 2.88
CA ILE A 14 -12.23 -10.58 1.74
C ILE A 14 -11.35 -11.48 0.87
N GLU A 15 -11.71 -11.59 -0.40
CA GLU A 15 -10.91 -12.31 -1.38
C GLU A 15 -9.63 -11.52 -1.70
N VAL A 16 -8.49 -12.20 -1.74
CA VAL A 16 -7.19 -11.57 -2.04
C VAL A 16 -7.24 -10.86 -3.38
N GLY A 17 -7.85 -11.47 -4.39
CA GLY A 17 -8.01 -10.85 -5.71
C GLY A 17 -8.82 -9.56 -5.69
N ALA A 18 -9.84 -9.48 -4.83
CA ALA A 18 -10.64 -8.26 -4.69
C ALA A 18 -9.81 -7.11 -4.12
N TYR A 19 -8.96 -7.40 -3.13
CA TYR A 19 -8.04 -6.38 -2.61
C TYR A 19 -7.01 -5.98 -3.67
N ARG A 20 -6.42 -6.95 -4.36
CA ARG A 20 -5.43 -6.66 -5.43
C ARG A 20 -6.01 -5.73 -6.47
N GLU A 21 -7.23 -6.00 -6.92
CA GLU A 21 -7.91 -5.19 -7.92
C GLU A 21 -8.13 -3.74 -7.43
N ALA A 22 -8.58 -3.57 -6.20
CA ALA A 22 -8.79 -2.26 -5.59
C ALA A 22 -7.47 -1.51 -5.41
N PHE A 23 -6.42 -2.21 -4.95
CA PHE A 23 -5.09 -1.62 -4.76
C PHE A 23 -4.48 -1.18 -6.10
N GLU A 24 -4.58 -2.03 -7.13
CA GLU A 24 -4.06 -1.69 -8.45
C GLU A 24 -4.80 -0.51 -9.08
N ALA A 25 -6.11 -0.43 -8.92
CA ALA A 25 -6.89 0.71 -9.41
C ALA A 25 -6.45 2.01 -8.74
N PHE A 26 -6.26 1.96 -7.42
CA PHE A 26 -5.77 3.10 -6.64
C PHE A 26 -4.38 3.53 -7.10
N CYS A 27 -3.43 2.60 -7.20
CA CYS A 27 -2.06 2.91 -7.61
C CYS A 27 -1.97 3.37 -9.07
N ARG A 28 -2.78 2.79 -9.95
CA ARG A 28 -2.81 3.20 -11.35
C ARG A 28 -3.27 4.65 -11.49
N HIS A 29 -4.28 5.05 -10.73
CA HIS A 29 -4.73 6.43 -10.70
C HIS A 29 -3.60 7.36 -10.23
N LEU A 30 -2.92 7.00 -9.15
CA LEU A 30 -1.79 7.80 -8.64
C LEU A 30 -0.65 7.89 -9.66
N LYS A 31 -0.41 6.85 -10.42
CA LYS A 31 0.57 6.86 -11.50
C LYS A 31 0.15 7.82 -12.62
N GLU A 32 -1.11 7.79 -13.02
CA GLU A 32 -1.66 8.71 -14.02
C GLU A 32 -1.54 10.17 -13.60
N GLN A 33 -1.62 10.44 -12.30
CA GLN A 33 -1.46 11.77 -11.74
C GLN A 33 0.02 12.17 -11.55
N GLY A 34 0.95 11.29 -11.88
CA GLY A 34 2.38 11.59 -11.83
C GLY A 34 3.05 11.36 -10.49
N TYR A 35 2.38 10.75 -9.52
CA TYR A 35 2.97 10.54 -8.19
C TYR A 35 3.73 9.22 -8.08
N VAL A 36 3.19 8.14 -8.61
CA VAL A 36 3.68 6.78 -8.38
C VAL A 36 4.30 6.22 -9.64
N THR A 37 5.43 5.53 -9.50
CA THR A 37 6.12 4.89 -10.63
C THR A 37 5.86 3.39 -10.69
N ARG A 38 5.79 2.72 -9.54
CA ARG A 38 5.67 1.28 -9.47
C ARG A 38 5.07 0.85 -8.14
N TRP A 39 4.45 -0.33 -8.10
CA TRP A 39 3.87 -0.88 -6.87
C TRP A 39 3.96 -2.40 -6.89
N SER A 40 3.82 -3.00 -5.69
CA SER A 40 3.72 -4.45 -5.54
C SER A 40 2.77 -4.81 -4.41
N PHE A 41 2.19 -6.00 -4.50
CA PHE A 41 1.36 -6.58 -3.46
C PHE A 41 1.80 -8.04 -3.27
N MET A 42 2.19 -8.40 -2.04
CA MET A 42 2.74 -9.71 -1.73
C MET A 42 2.12 -10.30 -0.48
N ARG A 43 2.13 -11.62 -0.40
CA ARG A 43 1.74 -12.37 0.79
C ARG A 43 3.01 -12.90 1.47
N ARG A 44 3.02 -12.85 2.81
CA ARG A 44 4.10 -13.42 3.58
C ARG A 44 4.19 -14.94 3.31
N SER A 45 5.39 -15.41 3.08
CA SER A 45 5.69 -16.83 2.90
C SER A 45 6.55 -17.29 4.07
N PRO A 46 5.99 -17.99 5.07
CA PRO A 46 6.77 -18.43 6.23
C PRO A 46 7.95 -19.30 5.82
N HIS A 47 9.10 -19.03 6.41
CA HIS A 47 10.32 -19.78 6.13
C HIS A 47 11.23 -19.82 7.37
N PRO A 48 11.58 -21.00 7.92
CA PRO A 48 12.30 -21.09 9.19
C PRO A 48 13.68 -20.42 9.16
N GLY A 49 14.34 -20.37 8.00
CA GLY A 49 15.65 -19.73 7.86
C GLY A 49 15.61 -18.23 7.74
N TYR A 50 14.60 -17.69 7.05
CA TYR A 50 14.45 -16.25 6.83
C TYR A 50 13.62 -15.56 7.90
N ASP A 51 12.78 -16.29 8.63
CA ASP A 51 11.91 -15.72 9.65
C ASP A 51 12.71 -15.39 10.91
N ARG A 52 13.14 -14.14 10.99
CA ARG A 52 13.75 -13.56 12.17
C ARG A 52 12.89 -12.38 12.62
N ASN A 53 12.15 -12.57 13.71
CA ASN A 53 11.24 -11.58 14.22
C ASN A 53 10.28 -11.07 13.13
N PRO A 54 9.59 -11.98 12.40
CA PRO A 54 8.75 -11.59 11.28
C PRO A 54 7.51 -10.83 11.75
N PRO A 55 6.87 -10.05 10.84
CA PRO A 55 5.59 -9.44 11.16
C PRO A 55 4.52 -10.51 11.35
N GLU A 56 3.53 -10.21 12.18
CA GLU A 56 2.39 -11.10 12.39
C GLU A 56 1.38 -11.02 11.25
N THR A 57 1.41 -9.93 10.49
CA THR A 57 0.49 -9.70 9.37
C THR A 57 0.86 -10.54 8.16
N ALA A 58 -0.15 -10.85 7.34
CA ALA A 58 0.01 -11.75 6.20
C ALA A 58 0.37 -11.05 4.90
N TYR A 59 0.10 -9.75 4.78
CA TYR A 59 0.20 -9.04 3.50
C TYR A 59 1.15 -7.86 3.58
N TYR A 60 1.71 -7.55 2.41
CA TYR A 60 2.66 -6.47 2.22
C TYR A 60 2.40 -5.76 0.91
N VAL A 61 2.48 -4.44 0.93
CA VAL A 61 2.48 -3.63 -0.29
C VAL A 61 3.71 -2.74 -0.32
N SER A 62 4.16 -2.42 -1.53
CA SER A 62 5.14 -1.36 -1.73
C SER A 62 4.63 -0.40 -2.80
N VAL A 63 4.96 0.87 -2.65
CA VAL A 63 4.64 1.92 -3.61
C VAL A 63 5.87 2.80 -3.80
N ASP A 64 6.37 2.88 -5.04
CA ASP A 64 7.55 3.64 -5.38
C ASP A 64 7.18 5.03 -5.88
N PHE A 65 7.87 6.04 -5.35
CA PHE A 65 7.78 7.43 -5.77
C PHE A 65 9.12 7.87 -6.38
N PRO A 66 9.13 8.86 -7.29
CA PRO A 66 10.39 9.39 -7.83
C PRO A 66 11.35 9.90 -6.74
N ASP A 67 10.80 10.59 -5.73
CA ASP A 67 11.56 11.11 -4.61
C ASP A 67 10.64 11.35 -3.40
N ARG A 68 11.23 11.78 -2.29
CA ARG A 68 10.49 12.04 -1.06
C ARG A 68 9.50 13.19 -1.21
N ALA A 69 9.85 14.23 -1.96
CA ALA A 69 8.95 15.38 -2.15
C ALA A 69 7.66 14.98 -2.86
N ILE A 70 7.77 14.11 -3.86
CA ILE A 70 6.59 13.56 -4.56
C ILE A 70 5.79 12.64 -3.64
N ALA A 71 6.46 11.83 -2.80
CA ALA A 71 5.77 11.00 -1.82
C ALA A 71 4.95 11.86 -0.84
N GLU A 72 5.51 12.96 -0.36
CA GLU A 72 4.80 13.90 0.51
C GLU A 72 3.63 14.58 -0.21
N ALA A 73 3.81 14.99 -1.46
CA ALA A 73 2.74 15.56 -2.26
C ALA A 73 1.61 14.56 -2.48
N CYS A 74 1.95 13.28 -2.74
CA CYS A 74 0.98 12.22 -2.87
C CYS A 74 0.20 12.00 -1.58
N TYR A 75 0.89 12.00 -0.42
CA TYR A 75 0.23 11.89 0.89
C TYR A 75 -0.82 13.01 1.06
N ARG A 76 -0.47 14.26 0.74
CA ARG A 76 -1.41 15.38 0.83
C ARG A 76 -2.58 15.22 -0.15
N TYR A 77 -2.31 14.73 -1.35
CA TYR A 77 -3.34 14.47 -2.34
C TYR A 77 -4.36 13.43 -1.83
N VAL A 78 -3.89 12.34 -1.26
CA VAL A 78 -4.76 11.30 -0.67
C VAL A 78 -5.51 11.86 0.54
N ALA A 79 -4.83 12.61 1.42
CA ALA A 79 -5.42 13.17 2.63
C ALA A 79 -6.50 14.22 2.35
N ALA A 80 -6.48 14.87 1.19
CA ALA A 80 -7.52 15.82 0.79
C ALA A 80 -8.88 15.14 0.61
N ASP A 81 -8.89 13.83 0.41
CA ASP A 81 -10.12 13.02 0.37
C ASP A 81 -11.14 13.54 -0.63
N GLU A 82 -10.70 13.81 -1.84
CA GLU A 82 -11.53 14.31 -2.94
C GLU A 82 -11.71 13.27 -4.03
N GLU A 83 -12.85 13.31 -4.74
CA GLU A 83 -13.08 12.43 -5.87
C GLU A 83 -12.17 12.80 -7.05
N PRO A 84 -11.75 11.83 -7.89
CA PRO A 84 -12.15 10.41 -7.85
C PRO A 84 -11.37 9.55 -6.86
N LEU A 85 -10.32 10.08 -6.25
CA LEU A 85 -9.42 9.32 -5.38
C LEU A 85 -10.12 8.82 -4.11
N ARG A 86 -11.06 9.60 -3.57
CA ARG A 86 -11.80 9.21 -2.36
C ARG A 86 -12.42 7.82 -2.50
N THR A 87 -13.15 7.58 -3.59
CA THR A 87 -13.80 6.28 -3.81
C THR A 87 -12.78 5.16 -3.96
N LEU A 88 -11.70 5.39 -4.72
CA LEU A 88 -10.65 4.40 -4.90
C LEU A 88 -9.96 4.05 -3.57
N HIS A 89 -9.63 5.05 -2.78
CA HIS A 89 -8.98 4.88 -1.49
C HIS A 89 -9.86 4.13 -0.49
N ARG A 90 -11.12 4.53 -0.39
CA ARG A 90 -12.07 3.90 0.54
C ARG A 90 -12.40 2.48 0.12
N THR A 91 -12.54 2.20 -1.17
CA THR A 91 -12.79 0.85 -1.69
C THR A 91 -11.67 -0.10 -1.29
N MET A 92 -10.43 0.37 -1.35
CA MET A 92 -9.26 -0.40 -0.92
C MET A 92 -9.20 -0.55 0.61
N ASN A 93 -9.26 0.57 1.33
CA ASN A 93 -9.04 0.61 2.78
C ASN A 93 -10.09 -0.16 3.60
N ARG A 94 -11.34 -0.16 3.18
CA ARG A 94 -12.40 -0.88 3.92
C ARG A 94 -12.21 -2.39 3.94
N LYS A 95 -11.30 -2.92 3.11
CA LYS A 95 -10.99 -4.35 3.05
C LYS A 95 -9.92 -4.76 4.05
N VAL A 96 -9.25 -3.81 4.67
CA VAL A 96 -8.11 -4.01 5.55
C VAL A 96 -8.54 -3.91 7.01
N VAL A 97 -7.92 -4.71 7.88
CA VAL A 97 -8.12 -4.59 9.34
C VAL A 97 -7.28 -3.39 9.82
N PRO A 98 -7.91 -2.28 10.22
CA PRO A 98 -7.17 -1.03 10.48
C PRO A 98 -6.10 -1.15 11.57
N THR A 99 -6.37 -1.93 12.62
CA THR A 99 -5.46 -2.10 13.75
C THR A 99 -4.20 -2.87 13.41
N THR A 100 -4.15 -3.52 12.25
CA THR A 100 -2.99 -4.29 11.80
C THR A 100 -2.06 -3.49 10.91
N THR A 101 -2.47 -2.31 10.45
CA THR A 101 -1.72 -1.55 9.45
C THR A 101 -0.48 -0.90 10.03
N ARG A 102 0.64 -1.04 9.32
CA ARG A 102 1.90 -0.38 9.62
C ARG A 102 2.49 0.12 8.31
N PHE A 103 2.83 1.41 8.26
CA PHE A 103 3.37 2.03 7.06
C PHE A 103 4.69 2.72 7.36
N PHE A 104 5.63 2.61 6.41
CA PHE A 104 6.97 3.17 6.53
C PHE A 104 7.40 3.74 5.19
N LEU A 105 8.15 4.84 5.21
CA LEU A 105 8.79 5.37 4.01
C LEU A 105 10.30 5.15 4.12
N PHE A 106 10.89 4.57 3.08
CA PHE A 106 12.33 4.35 2.99
C PHE A 106 12.89 5.03 1.75
N GLU A 107 14.12 5.50 1.88
CA GLU A 107 14.93 6.02 0.79
C GLU A 107 16.24 5.24 0.74
N PRO A 108 16.95 5.24 -0.39
CA PRO A 108 18.31 4.66 -0.43
C PRO A 108 19.22 5.31 0.62
N ALA A 109 19.99 4.50 1.32
CA ALA A 109 20.87 4.96 2.37
C ALA A 109 22.12 5.67 1.80
#